data_02da839ed12d2922fb87c0ce6b083449
#
_entry.id   02da839ed12d2922fb87c0ce6b083449
#
_cell.length_a   1.000
_cell.length_b   1.000
_cell.length_c   1.000
_cell.angle_alpha   90.00
_cell.angle_beta   90.00
_cell.angle_gamma   90.00
#
_symmetry.space_group_name_H-M   'P 1'
#
loop_
_entity.id
_entity.type
_entity.pdbx_description
1 polymer ?
#
loop_
_entity_poly.entity_id
_entity_poly.type
_entity_poly.pdbx_seq_one_letter_code
_entity_poly.pdbx_strand_id
1 'polypeptide(L)'
;MKTVYLIHENRNWSEPLEDALNKIGVPYVDWYMVDRVINMATSPPGGIFYNRMSASAHSRGHRYCPELTTGLLAWLESNNRRVINGSSALRLELSKMVQYSTLREVGIKFPRTVAATNAKGILEAAQFLKYPIISKPNRAGKGLGVKLSYNENELKNYIHSIQLSIN
;
A
#
# COMPACT_ATOMS: atom_id res chain seq x y z
N MET A 1 13.31 21.60 19.13
CA MET A 1 12.17 20.85 18.57
C MET A 1 12.74 19.76 17.65
N LYS A 2 12.09 18.56 17.54
CA LYS A 2 12.60 17.51 16.65
C LYS A 2 12.06 17.73 15.24
N THR A 3 12.91 17.56 14.23
CA THR A 3 12.53 17.64 12.81
C THR A 3 11.64 16.45 12.42
N VAL A 4 10.59 16.72 11.64
CA VAL A 4 9.72 15.71 11.04
C VAL A 4 10.16 15.45 9.61
N TYR A 5 10.38 14.19 9.23
CA TYR A 5 10.71 13.76 7.87
C TYR A 5 9.44 13.15 7.24
N LEU A 6 8.92 13.79 6.19
CA LEU A 6 7.69 13.37 5.52
C LEU A 6 8.03 12.43 4.36
N ILE A 7 7.75 11.14 4.53
CA ILE A 7 8.01 10.11 3.50
C ILE A 7 6.76 9.92 2.66
N HIS A 8 6.79 10.33 1.40
CA HIS A 8 5.62 10.26 0.50
C HIS A 8 6.03 10.19 -0.98
N GLU A 9 5.07 9.93 -1.87
CA GLU A 9 5.23 9.95 -3.32
C GLU A 9 4.18 10.85 -4.03
N ASN A 10 3.36 11.56 -3.25
CA ASN A 10 2.31 12.41 -3.80
C ASN A 10 2.29 13.76 -3.07
N ARG A 11 2.79 14.79 -3.74
CA ARG A 11 2.91 16.15 -3.21
C ARG A 11 1.55 16.73 -2.82
N ASN A 12 0.55 16.61 -3.70
CA ASN A 12 -0.80 17.16 -3.45
C ASN A 12 -1.44 16.61 -2.16
N TRP A 13 -1.11 15.37 -1.79
CA TRP A 13 -1.63 14.76 -0.56
C TRP A 13 -0.80 15.12 0.67
N SER A 14 0.42 15.62 0.50
CA SER A 14 1.29 16.02 1.60
C SER A 14 1.14 17.49 1.95
N GLU A 15 0.80 18.34 0.98
CA GLU A 15 0.65 19.79 1.12
C GLU A 15 -0.21 20.23 2.33
N PRO A 16 -1.41 19.67 2.60
CA PRO A 16 -2.19 20.08 3.77
C PRO A 16 -1.49 19.78 5.12
N LEU A 17 -0.64 18.74 5.16
CA LEU A 17 0.15 18.44 6.35
C LEU A 17 1.33 19.40 6.50
N GLU A 18 2.00 19.72 5.41
CA GLU A 18 3.10 20.67 5.36
C GLU A 18 2.62 22.04 5.82
N ASP A 19 1.47 22.50 5.33
CA ASP A 19 0.81 23.74 5.79
C ASP A 19 0.51 23.71 7.28
N ALA A 20 0.00 22.59 7.79
CA ALA A 20 -0.29 22.44 9.21
C ALA A 20 0.98 22.50 10.07
N LEU A 21 2.07 21.86 9.63
CA LEU A 21 3.36 21.90 10.33
C LEU A 21 3.95 23.31 10.33
N ASN A 22 3.86 24.03 9.20
CA ASN A 22 4.27 25.43 9.09
C ASN A 22 3.50 26.32 10.06
N LYS A 23 2.16 26.19 10.12
CA LYS A 23 1.30 26.99 11.01
C LYS A 23 1.64 26.81 12.49
N ILE A 24 2.08 25.63 12.90
CA ILE A 24 2.45 25.35 14.31
C ILE A 24 3.96 25.46 14.56
N GLY A 25 4.73 25.90 13.57
CA GLY A 25 6.17 26.13 13.69
C GLY A 25 7.00 24.84 13.88
N VAL A 26 6.53 23.69 13.40
CA VAL A 26 7.27 22.43 13.47
C VAL A 26 8.19 22.28 12.26
N PRO A 27 9.53 22.17 12.44
CA PRO A 27 10.44 21.99 11.32
C PRO A 27 10.22 20.63 10.67
N TYR A 28 10.13 20.60 9.34
CA TYR A 28 10.03 19.37 8.58
C TYR A 28 10.97 19.35 7.37
N VAL A 29 11.22 18.14 6.87
CA VAL A 29 11.98 17.88 5.64
C VAL A 29 11.12 16.99 4.74
N ASP A 30 10.89 17.43 3.52
CA ASP A 30 10.21 16.65 2.49
C ASP A 30 11.11 15.49 2.01
N TRP A 31 10.66 14.26 2.25
CA TRP A 31 11.27 13.04 1.72
C TRP A 31 10.41 12.48 0.58
N TYR A 32 10.40 13.21 -0.54
CA TYR A 32 9.73 12.79 -1.76
C TYR A 32 10.45 11.59 -2.38
N MET A 33 9.77 10.43 -2.40
CA MET A 33 10.39 9.13 -2.70
C MET A 33 10.58 8.85 -4.19
N VAL A 34 10.00 9.65 -5.08
CA VAL A 34 10.09 9.44 -6.54
C VAL A 34 11.54 9.59 -7.03
N ASP A 35 12.23 10.61 -6.54
CA ASP A 35 13.60 10.95 -6.94
C ASP A 35 14.61 10.77 -5.80
N ARG A 36 14.25 10.01 -4.77
CA ARG A 36 15.07 9.89 -3.57
C ARG A 36 16.23 8.92 -3.75
N VAL A 37 17.42 9.37 -3.42
CA VAL A 37 18.61 8.54 -3.19
C VAL A 37 18.80 8.35 -1.69
N ILE A 38 18.98 7.11 -1.25
CA ILE A 38 19.19 6.74 0.16
C ILE A 38 20.58 6.12 0.29
N ASN A 39 21.45 6.79 1.06
CA ASN A 39 22.75 6.23 1.40
C ASN A 39 22.65 5.44 2.71
N MET A 40 22.59 4.13 2.61
CA MET A 40 22.50 3.23 3.78
C MET A 40 23.86 2.96 4.46
N ALA A 41 24.97 3.45 3.90
CA ALA A 41 26.31 3.34 4.51
C ALA A 41 26.48 4.31 5.69
N THR A 42 25.59 5.28 5.87
CA THR A 42 25.59 6.24 6.97
C THR A 42 24.39 6.04 7.87
N SER A 43 24.47 6.44 9.14
CA SER A 43 23.28 6.43 10.00
C SER A 43 22.22 7.43 9.53
N PRO A 44 20.92 7.11 9.62
CA PRO A 44 19.87 8.05 9.29
C PRO A 44 19.87 9.26 10.24
N PRO A 45 19.41 10.43 9.78
CA PRO A 45 19.35 11.64 10.61
C PRO A 45 18.48 11.44 11.86
N GLY A 46 18.70 12.27 12.87
CA GLY A 46 17.85 12.31 14.05
C GLY A 46 16.53 13.01 13.77
N GLY A 47 15.40 12.46 14.26
CA GLY A 47 14.09 13.07 14.06
C GLY A 47 12.93 12.09 14.19
N ILE A 48 11.78 12.49 13.67
CA ILE A 48 10.56 11.67 13.60
C ILE A 48 10.23 11.48 12.13
N PHE A 49 10.08 10.23 11.72
CA PHE A 49 9.77 9.88 10.32
C PHE A 49 8.28 9.57 10.22
N TYR A 50 7.58 10.31 9.37
CA TYR A 50 6.15 10.12 9.15
C TYR A 50 5.92 9.55 7.74
N ASN A 51 5.62 8.25 7.70
CA ASN A 51 5.35 7.55 6.45
C ASN A 51 3.91 7.78 5.98
N ARG A 52 3.79 8.23 4.74
CA ARG A 52 2.54 8.43 3.99
C ARG A 52 2.56 7.74 2.63
N MET A 53 3.41 6.73 2.45
CA MET A 53 3.46 5.95 1.23
C MET A 53 2.11 5.25 0.99
N SER A 54 1.64 5.30 -0.26
CA SER A 54 0.37 4.72 -0.67
C SER A 54 0.55 3.45 -1.50
N ALA A 55 -0.31 2.45 -1.29
CA ALA A 55 -0.39 1.25 -2.13
C ALA A 55 -0.71 1.58 -3.59
N SER A 56 -1.41 2.70 -3.85
CA SER A 56 -1.79 3.13 -5.20
C SER A 56 -0.72 3.95 -5.94
N ALA A 57 0.50 4.05 -5.42
CA ALA A 57 1.61 4.76 -6.07
C ALA A 57 1.85 4.31 -7.52
N HIS A 58 1.70 3.00 -7.81
CA HIS A 58 1.83 2.44 -9.15
C HIS A 58 0.85 3.04 -10.17
N SER A 59 -0.35 3.46 -9.75
CA SER A 59 -1.34 4.08 -10.64
C SER A 59 -0.97 5.53 -11.04
N ARG A 60 0.11 6.08 -10.46
CA ARG A 60 0.68 7.39 -10.76
C ARG A 60 2.09 7.28 -11.39
N GLY A 61 2.46 6.09 -11.89
CA GLY A 61 3.79 5.85 -12.46
C GLY A 61 4.90 5.58 -11.42
N HIS A 62 4.61 5.66 -10.14
CA HIS A 62 5.59 5.50 -9.05
C HIS A 62 5.65 4.06 -8.52
N ARG A 63 5.79 3.10 -9.44
CA ARG A 63 5.66 1.66 -9.16
C ARG A 63 6.57 1.17 -8.03
N TYR A 64 7.83 1.63 -8.03
CA TYR A 64 8.86 1.13 -7.11
C TYR A 64 8.97 1.93 -5.80
N CYS A 65 8.26 3.06 -5.66
CA CYS A 65 8.32 3.85 -4.44
C CYS A 65 7.92 3.07 -3.17
N PRO A 66 6.87 2.23 -3.17
CA PRO A 66 6.53 1.44 -1.99
C PRO A 66 7.58 0.40 -1.61
N GLU A 67 8.22 -0.24 -2.60
CA GLU A 67 9.31 -1.19 -2.37
C GLU A 67 10.54 -0.51 -1.73
N LEU A 68 10.96 0.63 -2.30
CA LEU A 68 12.04 1.43 -1.74
C LEU A 68 11.69 1.93 -0.34
N THR A 69 10.46 2.37 -0.12
CA THR A 69 9.99 2.82 1.20
C THR A 69 9.98 1.68 2.21
N THR A 70 9.64 0.45 1.81
CA THR A 70 9.71 -0.71 2.70
C THR A 70 11.13 -0.93 3.23
N GLY A 71 12.13 -0.87 2.34
CA GLY A 71 13.55 -0.95 2.73
C GLY A 71 13.99 0.23 3.62
N LEU A 72 13.55 1.44 3.26
CA LEU A 72 13.81 2.65 4.04
C LEU A 72 13.28 2.54 5.48
N LEU A 73 12.04 2.10 5.65
CA LEU A 73 11.42 1.98 6.97
C LEU A 73 12.16 0.94 7.83
N ALA A 74 12.51 -0.21 7.25
CA ALA A 74 13.30 -1.22 7.95
C ALA A 74 14.67 -0.67 8.39
N TRP A 75 15.35 0.10 7.54
CA TRP A 75 16.61 0.75 7.88
C TRP A 75 16.46 1.80 9.00
N LEU A 76 15.41 2.62 8.96
CA LEU A 76 15.11 3.60 10.01
C LEU A 76 14.84 2.91 11.35
N GLU A 77 14.03 1.87 11.34
CA GLU A 77 13.63 1.11 12.54
C GLU A 77 14.83 0.35 13.12
N SER A 78 15.68 -0.26 12.29
CA SER A 78 16.93 -0.93 12.75
C SER A 78 17.95 0.05 13.36
N ASN A 79 17.86 1.33 13.00
CA ASN A 79 18.67 2.40 13.60
C ASN A 79 17.94 3.11 14.77
N ASN A 80 16.90 2.50 15.34
CA ASN A 80 16.12 3.02 16.47
C ASN A 80 15.51 4.42 16.19
N ARG A 81 15.15 4.71 14.97
CA ARG A 81 14.43 5.94 14.62
C ARG A 81 12.94 5.80 14.92
N ARG A 82 12.34 6.87 15.43
CA ARG A 82 10.90 6.90 15.63
C ARG A 82 10.20 7.06 14.29
N VAL A 83 9.46 6.02 13.89
CA VAL A 83 8.66 6.00 12.66
C VAL A 83 7.18 5.95 13.01
N ILE A 84 6.39 6.85 12.43
CA ILE A 84 4.93 6.84 12.46
C ILE A 84 4.47 6.19 11.16
N ASN A 85 3.51 5.26 11.23
CA ASN A 85 3.12 4.38 10.14
C ASN A 85 4.32 3.58 9.58
N GLY A 86 5.04 2.90 10.46
CA GLY A 86 6.24 2.13 10.14
C GLY A 86 6.01 0.92 9.24
N SER A 87 6.97 0.02 9.21
CA SER A 87 6.98 -1.16 8.33
C SER A 87 5.71 -2.01 8.45
N SER A 88 5.18 -2.21 9.66
CA SER A 88 3.95 -2.98 9.87
C SER A 88 2.74 -2.32 9.21
N ALA A 89 2.58 -0.99 9.32
CA ALA A 89 1.50 -0.25 8.70
C ALA A 89 1.61 -0.28 7.17
N LEU A 90 2.81 -0.07 6.62
CA LEU A 90 3.02 -0.13 5.17
C LEU A 90 2.73 -1.53 4.61
N ARG A 91 3.14 -2.59 5.31
CA ARG A 91 2.84 -3.97 4.91
C ARG A 91 1.33 -4.24 4.82
N LEU A 92 0.56 -3.72 5.77
CA LEU A 92 -0.91 -3.79 5.73
C LEU A 92 -1.50 -3.00 4.57
N GLU A 93 -0.97 -1.81 4.30
CA GLU A 93 -1.40 -0.96 3.18
C GLU A 93 -1.16 -1.63 1.82
N LEU A 94 -0.06 -2.36 1.67
CA LEU A 94 0.34 -2.98 0.41
C LEU A 94 -0.37 -4.31 0.09
N SER A 95 -0.97 -4.99 1.07
CA SER A 95 -1.51 -6.34 0.86
C SER A 95 -2.80 -6.62 1.63
N LYS A 96 -3.88 -6.83 0.90
CA LYS A 96 -5.16 -7.28 1.49
C LYS A 96 -5.07 -8.66 2.13
N MET A 97 -4.22 -9.54 1.61
CA MET A 97 -3.99 -10.84 2.24
C MET A 97 -3.37 -10.67 3.63
N VAL A 98 -2.39 -9.77 3.77
CA VAL A 98 -1.80 -9.44 5.07
C VAL A 98 -2.83 -8.80 5.99
N GLN A 99 -3.66 -7.87 5.48
CA GLN A 99 -4.76 -7.27 6.26
C GLN A 99 -5.68 -8.36 6.83
N TYR A 100 -6.12 -9.31 6.00
CA TYR A 100 -7.02 -10.39 6.46
C TYR A 100 -6.37 -11.34 7.45
N SER A 101 -5.08 -11.66 7.27
CA SER A 101 -4.33 -12.43 8.27
C SER A 101 -4.30 -11.73 9.61
N THR A 102 -3.96 -10.45 9.62
CA THR A 102 -3.91 -9.64 10.85
C THR A 102 -5.29 -9.48 11.50
N LEU A 103 -6.35 -9.26 10.71
CA LEU A 103 -7.72 -9.22 11.23
C LEU A 103 -8.11 -10.52 11.93
N ARG A 104 -7.71 -11.66 11.35
CA ARG A 104 -7.92 -13.00 11.96
C ARG A 104 -7.20 -13.13 13.31
N GLU A 105 -5.94 -12.72 13.36
CA GLU A 105 -5.12 -12.79 14.58
C GLU A 105 -5.76 -12.00 15.76
N VAL A 106 -6.41 -10.88 15.46
CA VAL A 106 -7.09 -10.06 16.47
C VAL A 106 -8.60 -10.37 16.62
N GLY A 107 -9.08 -11.46 16.02
CA GLY A 107 -10.47 -11.91 16.16
C GLY A 107 -11.52 -11.10 15.39
N ILE A 108 -11.11 -10.21 14.46
CA ILE A 108 -12.03 -9.42 13.66
C ILE A 108 -12.49 -10.25 12.45
N LYS A 109 -13.80 -10.32 12.25
CA LYS A 109 -14.41 -11.04 11.13
C LYS A 109 -14.20 -10.29 9.82
N PHE A 110 -13.95 -11.03 8.75
CA PHE A 110 -13.85 -10.53 7.39
C PHE A 110 -14.55 -11.50 6.42
N PRO A 111 -14.90 -11.09 5.19
CA PRO A 111 -15.52 -11.94 4.20
C PRO A 111 -14.63 -13.14 3.87
N ARG A 112 -15.27 -14.32 3.59
CA ARG A 112 -14.53 -15.48 3.08
C ARG A 112 -13.76 -15.06 1.81
N THR A 113 -12.47 -15.26 1.84
CA THR A 113 -11.56 -14.77 0.79
C THR A 113 -10.64 -15.90 0.34
N VAL A 114 -10.45 -16.00 -0.96
CA VAL A 114 -9.47 -16.90 -1.61
C VAL A 114 -8.59 -16.03 -2.50
N ALA A 115 -7.29 -16.26 -2.47
CA ALA A 115 -6.32 -15.52 -3.29
C ALA A 115 -5.86 -16.38 -4.48
N ALA A 116 -5.62 -15.70 -5.60
CA ALA A 116 -5.08 -16.30 -6.82
C ALA A 116 -4.05 -15.36 -7.44
N THR A 117 -3.07 -15.92 -8.16
CA THR A 117 -1.97 -15.16 -8.79
C THR A 117 -2.17 -14.93 -10.28
N ASN A 118 -3.12 -15.62 -10.91
CA ASN A 118 -3.39 -15.54 -12.34
C ASN A 118 -4.87 -15.78 -12.66
N ALA A 119 -5.25 -15.53 -13.89
CA ALA A 119 -6.62 -15.65 -14.37
C ALA A 119 -7.24 -17.05 -14.17
N LYS A 120 -6.49 -18.12 -14.48
CA LYS A 120 -6.94 -19.49 -14.29
C LYS A 120 -7.21 -19.77 -12.81
N GLY A 121 -6.28 -19.36 -11.94
CA GLY A 121 -6.43 -19.51 -10.50
C GLY A 121 -7.62 -18.76 -9.91
N ILE A 122 -8.06 -17.64 -10.52
CA ILE A 122 -9.28 -16.92 -10.10
C ILE A 122 -10.52 -17.78 -10.31
N LEU A 123 -10.63 -18.50 -11.44
CA LEU A 123 -11.75 -19.41 -11.71
C LEU A 123 -11.74 -20.61 -10.75
N GLU A 124 -10.57 -21.17 -10.46
CA GLU A 124 -10.43 -22.24 -9.47
C GLU A 124 -10.79 -21.73 -8.06
N ALA A 125 -10.34 -20.54 -7.68
CA ALA A 125 -10.66 -19.91 -6.40
C ALA A 125 -12.17 -19.67 -6.22
N ALA A 126 -12.89 -19.33 -7.29
CA ALA A 126 -14.34 -19.11 -7.25
C ALA A 126 -15.13 -20.35 -6.81
N GLN A 127 -14.60 -21.57 -7.04
CA GLN A 127 -15.24 -22.81 -6.62
C GLN A 127 -15.34 -22.98 -5.10
N PHE A 128 -14.48 -22.26 -4.35
CA PHE A 128 -14.50 -22.24 -2.89
C PHE A 128 -15.45 -21.17 -2.30
N LEU A 129 -16.11 -20.39 -3.16
CA LEU A 129 -16.97 -19.28 -2.76
C LEU A 129 -18.41 -19.45 -3.27
N LYS A 130 -19.33 -18.66 -2.75
CA LYS A 130 -20.71 -18.58 -3.24
C LYS A 130 -20.93 -17.24 -3.91
N TYR A 131 -21.59 -17.23 -5.06
CA TYR A 131 -22.00 -16.01 -5.72
C TYR A 131 -23.07 -15.25 -4.90
N PRO A 132 -23.10 -13.90 -4.94
CA PRO A 132 -22.19 -13.04 -5.71
C PRO A 132 -20.76 -12.99 -5.14
N ILE A 133 -19.76 -12.86 -6.01
CA ILE A 133 -18.33 -12.81 -5.67
C ILE A 133 -17.79 -11.41 -6.02
N ILE A 134 -16.95 -10.86 -5.13
CA ILE A 134 -16.19 -9.64 -5.40
C ILE A 134 -14.74 -10.03 -5.70
N SER A 135 -14.31 -9.75 -6.94
CA SER A 135 -12.89 -9.82 -7.34
C SER A 135 -12.23 -8.47 -7.09
N LYS A 136 -11.02 -8.47 -6.54
CA LYS A 136 -10.25 -7.24 -6.31
C LYS A 136 -8.74 -7.50 -6.32
N PRO A 137 -7.92 -6.56 -6.80
CA PRO A 137 -6.47 -6.68 -6.69
C PRO A 137 -6.02 -6.77 -5.23
N ASN A 138 -4.99 -7.56 -4.96
CA ASN A 138 -4.37 -7.61 -3.63
C ASN A 138 -3.80 -6.24 -3.21
N ARG A 139 -3.21 -5.52 -4.17
CA ARG A 139 -2.67 -4.18 -4.01
C ARG A 139 -3.41 -3.19 -4.92
N ALA A 140 -4.29 -2.39 -4.34
CA ALA A 140 -4.95 -1.27 -5.00
C ALA A 140 -5.69 -0.42 -3.97
N GLY A 141 -6.01 0.81 -4.35
CA GLY A 141 -6.83 1.73 -3.56
C GLY A 141 -8.00 2.28 -4.39
N LYS A 142 -8.88 3.07 -3.76
CA LYS A 142 -9.98 3.82 -4.39
C LYS A 142 -10.96 2.97 -5.22
N GLY A 143 -11.12 1.69 -4.90
CA GLY A 143 -12.00 0.79 -5.65
C GLY A 143 -11.50 0.35 -7.03
N LEU A 144 -10.28 0.71 -7.42
CA LEU A 144 -9.70 0.32 -8.70
C LEU A 144 -9.60 -1.21 -8.82
N GLY A 145 -10.11 -1.74 -9.94
CA GLY A 145 -10.11 -3.17 -10.23
C GLY A 145 -11.04 -4.00 -9.34
N VAL A 146 -11.98 -3.37 -8.63
CA VAL A 146 -13.04 -4.08 -7.88
C VAL A 146 -14.19 -4.41 -8.80
N LYS A 147 -14.56 -5.68 -8.88
CA LYS A 147 -15.67 -6.18 -9.73
C LYS A 147 -16.57 -7.12 -8.93
N LEU A 148 -17.85 -6.86 -8.95
CA LEU A 148 -18.91 -7.76 -8.49
C LEU A 148 -19.33 -8.65 -9.64
N SER A 149 -19.42 -9.96 -9.41
CA SER A 149 -19.92 -10.96 -10.35
C SER A 149 -21.03 -11.78 -9.69
N TYR A 150 -22.19 -11.87 -10.30
CA TYR A 150 -23.36 -12.59 -9.79
C TYR A 150 -23.36 -14.07 -10.16
N ASN A 151 -22.59 -14.46 -11.17
CA ASN A 151 -22.46 -15.82 -11.66
C ASN A 151 -21.10 -16.06 -12.32
N GLU A 152 -20.83 -17.31 -12.67
CA GLU A 152 -19.56 -17.75 -13.26
C GLU A 152 -19.29 -17.10 -14.64
N ASN A 153 -20.33 -16.90 -15.45
CA ASN A 153 -20.16 -16.30 -16.79
C ASN A 153 -19.70 -14.84 -16.69
N GLU A 154 -20.28 -14.08 -15.77
CA GLU A 154 -19.83 -12.69 -15.52
C GLU A 154 -18.38 -12.64 -15.02
N LEU A 155 -17.99 -13.60 -14.16
CA LEU A 155 -16.62 -13.68 -13.71
C LEU A 155 -15.66 -14.04 -14.87
N LYS A 156 -16.01 -15.00 -15.72
CA LYS A 156 -15.21 -15.38 -16.90
C LYS A 156 -15.05 -14.20 -17.87
N ASN A 157 -16.10 -13.46 -18.15
CA ASN A 157 -16.06 -12.29 -19.02
C ASN A 157 -15.14 -11.20 -18.44
N TYR A 158 -15.22 -10.95 -17.15
CA TYR A 158 -14.35 -10.00 -16.48
C TYR A 158 -12.87 -10.42 -16.56
N ILE A 159 -12.57 -11.67 -16.27
CA ILE A 159 -11.21 -12.20 -16.34
C ILE A 159 -10.64 -12.09 -17.75
N HIS A 160 -11.43 -12.39 -18.77
CA HIS A 160 -11.02 -12.23 -20.17
C HIS A 160 -10.71 -10.76 -20.50
N SER A 161 -11.52 -9.83 -20.03
CA SER A 161 -11.29 -8.40 -20.27
C SER A 161 -9.99 -7.87 -19.65
N ILE A 162 -9.62 -8.34 -18.46
CA ILE A 162 -8.36 -7.92 -17.83
C ILE A 162 -7.12 -8.56 -18.47
N GLN A 163 -7.23 -9.77 -19.02
CA GLN A 163 -6.13 -10.39 -19.75
C GLN A 163 -5.78 -9.65 -21.03
N LEU A 164 -6.80 -9.15 -21.77
CA LEU A 164 -6.59 -8.35 -22.98
C LEU A 164 -5.96 -6.99 -22.71
N SER A 165 -6.09 -6.46 -21.51
CA SER A 165 -5.50 -5.15 -21.13
C SER A 165 -4.07 -5.23 -20.59
N ILE A 166 -3.50 -6.41 -20.45
CA ILE A 166 -2.12 -6.62 -19.93
C ILE A 166 -1.14 -6.96 -21.08
N ASN A 167 -1.64 -7.38 -22.23
CA ASN A 167 -0.88 -7.61 -23.47
C ASN A 167 -0.84 -6.36 -24.32
#